data_6f54bf2d2c5324c35968b3533872c472
#
_entry.id   6f54bf2d2c5324c35968b3533872c472
#
_cell.length_a   1.000
_cell.length_b   1.000
_cell.length_c   1.000
_cell.angle_alpha   90.00
_cell.angle_beta   90.00
_cell.angle_gamma   90.00
#
_symmetry.space_group_name_H-M   'P 1'
#
loop_
_entity.id
_entity.type
_entity.pdbx_description
1 polymer ?
#
loop_
_entity_poly.entity_id
_entity_poly.type
_entity_poly.pdbx_seq_one_letter_code
_entity_poly.pdbx_strand_id
1 'polypeptide(L)'
;MTYSWLRDFAKRNALLDVAVLHPINLYGIGRIRQGEFLPRFSESWYAASLAQNVITNYDGIINARASGNMEDRLFVKTTATGGVSGVWYSLLRGAGYPPTIAPGNIPGGSVMNRASTGAVPLQNAVSGSKYLLTFGVSVPSITGFSAMMLADILVAAANISANSTVAQTVNTAALTRYTSGAGVLMTAAVTTALGATASNLTITYTNSDGTAGRTTGAIAMTGSAAVNRLQPGAGGPMIPLQNGDAGVRSVQTAQFSAAMGAGVLDLYLYRPLVMIPTVAANTFIERDSTVQIDGLSELVTGTDSQIGCLGCFALTGGTATTTLTGFLRTCNG
;
A
#
# COMPACT_ATOMS: atom_id res chain seq x y z
N MET A 1 -42.98 29.42 -12.54
CA MET A 1 -42.00 30.07 -11.66
C MET A 1 -40.62 29.88 -12.24
N THR A 2 -39.98 30.99 -12.58
CA THR A 2 -38.67 30.99 -13.25
C THR A 2 -37.58 30.71 -12.22
N TYR A 3 -36.81 29.68 -12.42
CA TYR A 3 -35.64 29.34 -11.59
C TYR A 3 -34.46 30.33 -11.76
N SER A 4 -34.78 31.63 -11.92
CA SER A 4 -33.78 32.70 -12.08
C SER A 4 -32.83 32.78 -10.89
N TRP A 5 -33.32 32.50 -9.69
CA TRP A 5 -32.56 32.54 -8.45
C TRP A 5 -31.43 31.46 -8.38
N LEU A 6 -31.67 30.26 -8.94
CA LEU A 6 -30.66 29.20 -9.00
C LEU A 6 -29.50 29.58 -9.92
N ARG A 7 -29.82 30.25 -11.02
CA ARG A 7 -28.79 30.75 -11.95
C ARG A 7 -28.01 31.90 -11.34
N ASP A 8 -28.67 32.75 -10.57
CA ASP A 8 -28.05 33.90 -9.91
C ASP A 8 -27.25 33.47 -8.68
N PHE A 9 -27.69 32.42 -7.97
CA PHE A 9 -26.94 31.77 -6.90
C PHE A 9 -25.66 31.12 -7.45
N ALA A 10 -25.77 30.41 -8.54
CA ALA A 10 -24.65 29.81 -9.25
C ALA A 10 -23.60 30.83 -9.68
N LYS A 11 -24.02 31.97 -10.23
CA LYS A 11 -23.13 33.06 -10.66
C LYS A 11 -22.44 33.78 -9.48
N ARG A 12 -23.14 33.96 -8.35
CA ARG A 12 -22.61 34.71 -7.22
C ARG A 12 -21.56 33.95 -6.41
N ASN A 13 -21.60 32.63 -6.43
CA ASN A 13 -20.71 31.84 -5.58
C ASN A 13 -19.45 31.34 -6.30
N ALA A 14 -19.22 31.74 -7.56
CA ALA A 14 -18.07 31.32 -8.37
C ALA A 14 -17.79 29.77 -8.32
N LEU A 15 -18.77 29.01 -7.83
CA LEU A 15 -18.66 27.57 -7.51
C LEU A 15 -19.19 26.71 -8.65
N LEU A 16 -19.55 27.33 -9.78
CA LEU A 16 -20.12 26.62 -10.88
C LEU A 16 -19.31 26.82 -12.13
N ASP A 17 -18.16 26.24 -12.09
CA ASP A 17 -17.77 25.49 -13.26
C ASP A 17 -18.82 24.37 -13.41
N VAL A 18 -19.67 24.46 -14.42
CA VAL A 18 -20.80 23.55 -14.66
C VAL A 18 -20.34 22.10 -14.83
N ALA A 19 -19.04 21.89 -14.98
CA ALA A 19 -18.38 20.59 -14.95
C ALA A 19 -18.40 19.89 -13.58
N VAL A 20 -18.67 20.62 -12.49
CA VAL A 20 -18.66 20.08 -11.12
C VAL A 20 -20.06 19.64 -10.63
N LEU A 21 -21.12 20.03 -11.34
CA LEU A 21 -22.46 19.55 -10.98
C LEU A 21 -22.64 18.10 -11.41
N HIS A 22 -22.90 17.29 -10.42
CA HIS A 22 -23.14 15.85 -10.59
C HIS A 22 -24.14 15.59 -11.74
N PRO A 23 -23.84 14.68 -12.68
CA PRO A 23 -24.68 14.41 -13.86
C PRO A 23 -26.16 14.13 -13.53
N ILE A 24 -26.42 13.47 -12.38
CA ILE A 24 -27.77 13.14 -11.95
C ILE A 24 -28.61 14.38 -11.63
N ASN A 25 -28.04 15.39 -10.98
CA ASN A 25 -28.75 16.62 -10.67
C ASN A 25 -29.05 17.45 -11.92
N LEU A 26 -28.17 17.42 -12.90
CA LEU A 26 -28.34 18.10 -14.18
C LEU A 26 -29.38 17.38 -15.05
N TYR A 27 -29.46 16.05 -14.98
CA TYR A 27 -30.46 15.27 -15.70
C TYR A 27 -31.87 15.53 -15.15
N GLY A 28 -32.01 15.65 -13.84
CA GLY A 28 -33.28 16.03 -13.19
C GLY A 28 -33.73 17.44 -13.59
N ILE A 29 -32.82 18.40 -13.65
CA ILE A 29 -33.08 19.79 -14.06
C ILE A 29 -33.37 19.88 -15.58
N GLY A 30 -32.66 19.09 -16.38
CA GLY A 30 -32.85 19.02 -17.82
C GLY A 30 -34.24 18.50 -18.23
N ARG A 31 -34.86 17.63 -17.45
CA ARG A 31 -36.22 17.15 -17.69
C ARG A 31 -37.29 18.25 -17.48
N ILE A 32 -36.99 19.25 -16.68
CA ILE A 32 -37.92 20.35 -16.39
C ILE A 32 -37.92 21.43 -17.49
N ARG A 33 -36.85 21.49 -18.29
CA ARG A 33 -36.74 22.40 -19.41
C ARG A 33 -36.18 21.70 -20.65
N GLN A 34 -37.07 21.11 -21.40
CA GLN A 34 -36.70 20.57 -22.71
C GLN A 34 -36.22 21.73 -23.61
N GLY A 35 -34.97 21.72 -24.02
CA GLY A 35 -34.47 22.50 -25.14
C GLY A 35 -33.20 23.32 -24.93
N GLU A 36 -32.90 23.84 -23.74
CA GLU A 36 -31.75 24.75 -23.57
C GLU A 36 -30.51 24.13 -22.88
N PHE A 37 -30.70 23.10 -22.07
CA PHE A 37 -29.61 22.52 -21.26
C PHE A 37 -29.13 21.14 -21.75
N LEU A 38 -29.99 20.35 -22.36
CA LEU A 38 -29.68 18.98 -22.76
C LEU A 38 -28.65 18.82 -23.90
N PRO A 39 -28.55 19.74 -24.88
CA PRO A 39 -27.59 19.58 -25.97
C PRO A 39 -26.12 19.73 -25.55
N ARG A 40 -25.86 20.37 -24.41
CA ARG A 40 -24.47 20.66 -23.96
C ARG A 40 -23.93 19.65 -22.98
N PHE A 41 -24.82 18.89 -22.35
CA PHE A 41 -24.45 17.76 -21.47
C PHE A 41 -24.89 16.47 -22.14
N SER A 42 -24.32 16.25 -23.30
CA SER A 42 -24.68 15.13 -24.16
C SER A 42 -24.43 13.78 -23.43
N GLU A 43 -25.19 12.81 -23.82
CA GLU A 43 -24.96 11.40 -23.48
C GLU A 43 -23.48 11.00 -23.67
N SER A 44 -22.74 11.70 -24.52
CA SER A 44 -21.31 11.49 -24.70
C SER A 44 -20.47 11.79 -23.44
N TRP A 45 -20.85 12.76 -22.62
CA TRP A 45 -20.12 13.04 -21.38
C TRP A 45 -20.44 12.00 -20.30
N TYR A 46 -21.72 11.62 -20.21
CA TYR A 46 -22.15 10.53 -19.32
C TYR A 46 -21.53 9.19 -19.77
N ALA A 47 -21.57 8.92 -21.08
CA ALA A 47 -20.91 7.76 -21.65
C ALA A 47 -19.37 7.81 -21.47
N ALA A 48 -18.75 8.98 -21.56
CA ALA A 48 -17.31 9.13 -21.32
C ALA A 48 -16.96 8.94 -19.84
N SER A 49 -17.79 9.41 -18.91
CA SER A 49 -17.57 9.17 -17.48
C SER A 49 -17.81 7.70 -17.11
N LEU A 50 -18.75 7.02 -17.76
CA LEU A 50 -18.95 5.58 -17.62
C LEU A 50 -17.84 4.77 -18.32
N ALA A 51 -17.28 5.30 -19.42
CA ALA A 51 -16.20 4.64 -20.15
C ALA A 51 -14.84 4.73 -19.41
N GLN A 52 -14.67 5.68 -18.50
CA GLN A 52 -13.45 5.80 -17.71
C GLN A 52 -13.38 4.82 -16.54
N ASN A 53 -14.48 4.13 -16.23
CA ASN A 53 -14.54 3.15 -15.13
C ASN A 53 -13.85 3.64 -13.85
N VAL A 54 -14.03 4.91 -13.50
CA VAL A 54 -13.46 5.52 -12.30
C VAL A 54 -14.56 5.61 -11.26
N ILE A 55 -14.33 5.04 -10.09
CA ILE A 55 -15.27 5.13 -8.97
C ILE A 55 -15.13 6.51 -8.33
N THR A 56 -16.09 7.38 -8.61
CA THR A 56 -16.14 8.75 -8.07
C THR A 56 -17.31 8.97 -7.11
N ASN A 57 -18.19 7.98 -6.96
CA ASN A 57 -19.38 8.05 -6.11
C ASN A 57 -19.89 6.66 -5.73
N TYR A 58 -20.90 6.60 -4.86
CA TYR A 58 -21.51 5.35 -4.41
C TYR A 58 -22.20 4.56 -5.53
N ASP A 59 -22.73 5.23 -6.55
CA ASP A 59 -23.33 4.55 -7.69
C ASP A 59 -22.31 3.72 -8.45
N GLY A 60 -21.05 4.21 -8.54
CA GLY A 60 -19.95 3.46 -9.11
C GLY A 60 -19.67 2.16 -8.34
N ILE A 61 -19.72 2.20 -7.02
CA ILE A 61 -19.53 1.01 -6.17
C ILE A 61 -20.71 0.03 -6.34
N ILE A 62 -21.94 0.54 -6.38
CA ILE A 62 -23.14 -0.28 -6.60
C ILE A 62 -23.09 -0.96 -7.96
N ASN A 63 -22.70 -0.22 -8.99
CA ASN A 63 -22.56 -0.73 -10.35
C ASN A 63 -21.43 -1.77 -10.46
N ALA A 64 -20.30 -1.55 -9.81
CA ALA A 64 -19.21 -2.52 -9.74
C ALA A 64 -19.67 -3.84 -9.11
N ARG A 65 -20.48 -3.77 -8.03
CA ARG A 65 -21.07 -4.96 -7.42
C ARG A 65 -22.06 -5.67 -8.33
N ALA A 66 -22.97 -4.91 -8.95
CA ALA A 66 -23.97 -5.47 -9.87
C ALA A 66 -23.34 -6.13 -11.10
N SER A 67 -22.22 -5.62 -11.57
CA SER A 67 -21.46 -6.13 -12.71
C SER A 67 -20.48 -7.27 -12.36
N GLY A 68 -20.41 -7.72 -11.10
CA GLY A 68 -19.47 -8.75 -10.66
C GLY A 68 -18.03 -8.26 -10.55
N ASN A 69 -17.79 -6.96 -10.57
CA ASN A 69 -16.47 -6.32 -10.49
C ASN A 69 -15.98 -6.09 -9.06
N MET A 70 -16.66 -6.66 -8.08
CA MET A 70 -16.28 -6.62 -6.66
C MET A 70 -15.78 -7.99 -6.23
N GLU A 71 -14.70 -8.01 -5.46
CA GLU A 71 -14.16 -9.24 -4.90
C GLU A 71 -13.81 -9.12 -3.43
N ASP A 72 -14.03 -10.19 -2.68
CA ASP A 72 -13.60 -10.38 -1.32
C ASP A 72 -12.45 -11.41 -1.29
N ARG A 73 -11.36 -11.08 -0.57
CA ARG A 73 -10.21 -11.96 -0.40
C ARG A 73 -9.90 -12.14 1.07
N LEU A 74 -9.78 -13.40 1.46
CA LEU A 74 -9.34 -13.78 2.80
C LEU A 74 -7.85 -14.04 2.80
N PHE A 75 -7.22 -13.76 3.93
CA PHE A 75 -5.85 -14.18 4.20
C PHE A 75 -5.71 -14.64 5.65
N VAL A 76 -4.75 -15.54 5.87
CA VAL A 76 -4.41 -16.06 7.19
C VAL A 76 -2.90 -16.05 7.31
N LYS A 77 -2.37 -15.40 8.32
CA LYS A 77 -0.92 -15.34 8.55
C LYS A 77 -0.59 -15.63 10.00
N THR A 78 0.51 -16.33 10.19
CA THR A 78 1.03 -16.67 11.52
C THR A 78 2.40 -16.04 11.70
N THR A 79 2.66 -15.42 12.84
CA THR A 79 4.01 -15.00 13.21
C THR A 79 4.87 -16.23 13.50
N ALA A 80 6.10 -16.25 12.98
CA ALA A 80 6.97 -17.41 13.09
C ALA A 80 7.52 -17.65 14.51
N THR A 81 7.67 -16.61 15.30
CA THR A 81 8.24 -16.68 16.68
C THR A 81 7.74 -15.53 17.51
N GLY A 82 7.79 -15.67 18.81
CA GLY A 82 7.39 -14.65 19.77
C GLY A 82 8.04 -13.30 19.43
N GLY A 83 7.21 -12.30 19.28
CA GLY A 83 7.61 -10.93 18.98
C GLY A 83 8.12 -10.20 20.22
N VAL A 84 8.77 -9.06 20.01
CA VAL A 84 9.05 -8.09 21.06
C VAL A 84 7.96 -7.02 21.01
N SER A 85 7.39 -6.69 22.17
CA SER A 85 6.34 -5.68 22.26
C SER A 85 6.81 -4.33 21.69
N GLY A 86 5.94 -3.66 20.94
CA GLY A 86 6.23 -2.37 20.32
C GLY A 86 7.13 -2.44 19.08
N VAL A 87 7.36 -3.62 18.53
CA VAL A 87 8.22 -3.82 17.35
C VAL A 87 7.40 -4.29 16.15
N TRP A 88 7.72 -3.79 14.98
CA TRP A 88 7.09 -4.20 13.73
C TRP A 88 7.70 -5.47 13.16
N TYR A 89 6.85 -6.30 12.60
CA TYR A 89 7.21 -7.56 11.94
C TYR A 89 6.60 -7.65 10.54
N SER A 90 7.33 -8.27 9.63
CA SER A 90 6.83 -8.60 8.31
C SER A 90 6.02 -9.89 8.36
N LEU A 91 4.78 -9.85 7.94
CA LEU A 91 3.95 -11.03 7.73
C LEU A 91 4.15 -11.65 6.33
N LEU A 92 4.93 -11.00 5.48
CA LEU A 92 5.21 -11.48 4.12
C LEU A 92 5.89 -12.85 4.12
N ARG A 93 6.74 -13.10 5.11
CA ARG A 93 7.42 -14.40 5.32
C ARG A 93 6.73 -15.31 6.32
N GLY A 94 5.65 -14.85 6.95
CA GLY A 94 4.86 -15.67 7.87
C GLY A 94 4.17 -16.83 7.15
N ALA A 95 4.03 -17.96 7.84
CA ALA A 95 3.27 -19.11 7.36
C ALA A 95 1.79 -18.74 7.14
N GLY A 96 1.10 -19.43 6.25
CA GLY A 96 -0.33 -19.25 6.01
C GLY A 96 -0.67 -18.98 4.55
N TYR A 97 -1.77 -18.25 4.34
CA TYR A 97 -2.22 -17.87 3.01
C TYR A 97 -2.34 -16.35 2.91
N PRO A 98 -1.80 -15.72 1.87
CA PRO A 98 -0.98 -16.29 0.80
C PRO A 98 0.34 -16.89 1.34
N PRO A 99 1.04 -17.70 0.52
CA PRO A 99 2.30 -18.32 0.95
C PRO A 99 3.38 -17.27 1.24
N THR A 100 4.53 -17.72 1.71
CA THR A 100 5.69 -16.86 1.98
C THR A 100 6.15 -16.17 0.69
N ILE A 101 6.44 -14.87 0.79
CA ILE A 101 6.99 -14.10 -0.33
C ILE A 101 8.34 -14.69 -0.80
N ALA A 102 8.58 -14.60 -2.09
CA ALA A 102 9.84 -15.01 -2.74
C ALA A 102 10.51 -13.80 -3.41
N PRO A 103 11.32 -13.01 -2.67
CA PRO A 103 12.07 -11.90 -3.24
C PRO A 103 13.16 -12.35 -4.20
N GLY A 104 13.49 -11.52 -5.18
CA GLY A 104 14.69 -11.72 -5.99
C GLY A 104 15.96 -11.31 -5.23
N ASN A 105 17.08 -11.93 -5.59
CA ASN A 105 18.37 -11.61 -4.99
C ASN A 105 18.90 -10.24 -5.46
N ILE A 106 19.75 -9.61 -4.65
CA ILE A 106 20.57 -8.49 -5.10
C ILE A 106 21.70 -8.98 -6.03
N PRO A 107 22.10 -8.18 -7.05
CA PRO A 107 21.46 -6.91 -7.44
C PRO A 107 20.14 -7.12 -8.16
N GLY A 108 19.28 -6.09 -8.10
CA GLY A 108 18.03 -6.02 -8.83
C GLY A 108 16.78 -6.31 -7.98
N GLY A 109 16.74 -7.42 -7.28
CA GLY A 109 15.52 -7.88 -6.61
C GLY A 109 14.44 -8.27 -7.62
N SER A 110 13.21 -8.41 -7.15
CA SER A 110 12.02 -8.67 -7.97
C SER A 110 11.03 -7.53 -7.89
N VAL A 111 10.50 -7.12 -9.04
CA VAL A 111 9.28 -6.30 -9.10
C VAL A 111 8.11 -7.19 -8.67
N MET A 112 7.37 -6.73 -7.68
CA MET A 112 6.28 -7.47 -7.08
C MET A 112 4.95 -7.04 -7.68
N ASN A 113 4.09 -8.01 -7.96
CA ASN A 113 2.74 -7.79 -8.48
C ASN A 113 1.78 -8.84 -7.88
N ARG A 114 0.51 -8.83 -8.27
CA ARG A 114 -0.51 -9.76 -7.77
C ARG A 114 -0.22 -11.24 -8.05
N ALA A 115 0.55 -11.55 -9.09
CA ALA A 115 0.92 -12.92 -9.45
C ALA A 115 2.19 -13.39 -8.73
N SER A 116 2.87 -12.50 -8.01
CA SER A 116 4.08 -12.84 -7.25
C SER A 116 3.74 -13.78 -6.10
N THR A 117 4.62 -14.74 -5.85
CA THR A 117 4.50 -15.63 -4.69
C THR A 117 4.42 -14.79 -3.41
N GLY A 118 3.44 -15.06 -2.57
CA GLY A 118 3.21 -14.30 -1.32
C GLY A 118 2.27 -13.11 -1.45
N ALA A 119 1.87 -12.72 -2.66
CA ALA A 119 0.83 -11.72 -2.86
C ALA A 119 -0.55 -12.27 -2.51
N VAL A 120 -1.42 -11.42 -1.97
CA VAL A 120 -2.86 -11.75 -1.93
C VAL A 120 -3.36 -11.75 -3.37
N PRO A 121 -3.88 -12.88 -3.89
CA PRO A 121 -4.28 -12.98 -5.28
C PRO A 121 -5.54 -12.16 -5.52
N LEU A 122 -5.39 -11.11 -6.33
CA LEU A 122 -6.49 -10.28 -6.79
C LEU A 122 -6.83 -10.63 -8.23
N GLN A 123 -8.11 -10.52 -8.60
CA GLN A 123 -8.52 -10.58 -10.00
C GLN A 123 -7.98 -9.37 -10.76
N ASN A 124 -7.86 -9.51 -12.07
CA ASN A 124 -7.53 -8.37 -12.92
C ASN A 124 -8.61 -7.31 -12.86
N ALA A 125 -8.20 -6.06 -12.96
CA ALA A 125 -9.13 -5.04 -13.40
C ALA A 125 -9.54 -5.39 -14.84
N VAL A 126 -10.83 -5.52 -15.08
CA VAL A 126 -11.36 -5.79 -16.41
C VAL A 126 -11.09 -4.59 -17.33
N SER A 127 -11.21 -3.40 -16.78
CA SER A 127 -10.88 -2.12 -17.38
C SER A 127 -10.79 -1.09 -16.24
N GLY A 128 -10.08 0.01 -16.46
CA GLY A 128 -9.99 1.08 -15.47
C GLY A 128 -9.10 0.76 -14.27
N SER A 129 -9.52 1.17 -13.10
CA SER A 129 -8.75 1.11 -11.86
C SER A 129 -9.33 0.09 -10.88
N LYS A 130 -8.46 -0.49 -10.07
CA LYS A 130 -8.88 -1.31 -8.93
C LYS A 130 -8.72 -0.51 -7.65
N TYR A 131 -9.74 -0.51 -6.82
CA TYR A 131 -9.80 0.24 -5.57
C TYR A 131 -9.93 -0.69 -4.36
N LEU A 132 -9.26 -0.34 -3.27
CA LEU A 132 -9.45 -0.96 -1.97
C LEU A 132 -10.64 -0.28 -1.28
N LEU A 133 -11.70 -1.04 -1.01
CA LEU A 133 -12.88 -0.54 -0.30
C LEU A 133 -12.79 -0.80 1.20
N THR A 134 -12.44 -2.02 1.59
CA THR A 134 -12.42 -2.42 3.00
C THR A 134 -11.20 -3.29 3.28
N PHE A 135 -10.59 -3.06 4.41
CA PHE A 135 -9.57 -3.91 4.99
C PHE A 135 -9.93 -4.23 6.43
N GLY A 136 -9.97 -5.51 6.76
CA GLY A 136 -10.32 -5.96 8.10
C GLY A 136 -9.45 -7.09 8.58
N VAL A 137 -9.26 -7.16 9.90
CA VAL A 137 -8.50 -8.23 10.56
C VAL A 137 -9.13 -8.64 11.87
N SER A 138 -8.93 -9.91 12.22
CA SER A 138 -9.20 -10.48 13.53
C SER A 138 -7.97 -11.18 14.04
N VAL A 139 -7.67 -10.98 15.31
CA VAL A 139 -6.57 -11.64 16.02
C VAL A 139 -7.13 -12.38 17.23
N PRO A 140 -6.70 -13.63 17.47
CA PRO A 140 -7.19 -14.41 18.64
C PRO A 140 -6.63 -13.90 19.96
N SER A 141 -5.56 -13.09 19.93
CA SER A 141 -4.95 -12.51 21.12
C SER A 141 -4.37 -11.13 20.84
N ILE A 142 -4.76 -10.13 21.63
CA ILE A 142 -4.20 -8.78 21.57
C ILE A 142 -2.74 -8.71 22.02
N THR A 143 -2.26 -9.70 22.79
CA THR A 143 -0.84 -9.77 23.12
C THR A 143 0.03 -10.11 21.92
N GLY A 144 -0.57 -10.58 20.82
CA GLY A 144 0.15 -10.87 19.58
C GLY A 144 0.34 -9.64 18.69
N PHE A 145 -0.66 -8.77 18.60
CA PHE A 145 -0.63 -7.61 17.68
C PHE A 145 -1.34 -6.41 18.29
N SER A 146 -0.79 -5.21 18.08
CA SER A 146 -1.41 -3.93 18.47
C SER A 146 -1.87 -3.10 17.27
N ALA A 147 -1.27 -3.29 16.11
CA ALA A 147 -1.70 -2.65 14.88
C ALA A 147 -1.27 -3.47 13.66
N MET A 148 -1.97 -3.27 12.56
CA MET A 148 -1.64 -3.89 11.28
C MET A 148 -1.69 -2.86 10.17
N MET A 149 -0.70 -2.94 9.28
CA MET A 149 -0.63 -2.12 8.08
C MET A 149 -0.71 -3.02 6.85
N LEU A 150 -1.67 -2.71 5.96
CA LEU A 150 -1.69 -3.23 4.61
C LEU A 150 -0.86 -2.31 3.72
N ALA A 151 -0.01 -2.90 2.90
CA ALA A 151 0.87 -2.18 2.00
C ALA A 151 0.89 -2.83 0.61
N ASP A 152 1.09 -2.02 -0.41
CA ASP A 152 1.46 -2.50 -1.75
C ASP A 152 2.97 -2.64 -1.83
N ILE A 153 3.46 -3.86 -1.96
CA ILE A 153 4.87 -4.18 -2.09
C ILE A 153 5.27 -4.05 -3.56
N LEU A 154 6.17 -3.13 -3.84
CA LEU A 154 6.57 -2.75 -5.20
C LEU A 154 7.80 -3.51 -5.68
N VAL A 155 8.83 -3.59 -4.82
CA VAL A 155 10.08 -4.30 -5.07
C VAL A 155 10.49 -5.03 -3.80
N ALA A 156 10.98 -6.23 -3.96
CA ALA A 156 11.57 -7.02 -2.89
C ALA A 156 12.96 -7.53 -3.30
N ALA A 157 14.00 -7.14 -2.54
CA ALA A 157 15.39 -7.47 -2.80
C ALA A 157 15.96 -8.26 -1.61
N ALA A 158 16.41 -9.49 -1.88
CA ALA A 158 16.89 -10.43 -0.87
C ALA A 158 18.42 -10.46 -0.79
N ASN A 159 18.90 -11.09 0.28
CA ASN A 159 20.31 -11.43 0.49
C ASN A 159 21.24 -10.25 0.78
N ILE A 160 20.75 -9.22 1.47
CA ILE A 160 21.61 -8.18 2.03
C ILE A 160 22.26 -8.74 3.29
N SER A 161 23.59 -8.97 3.23
CA SER A 161 24.34 -9.57 4.33
C SER A 161 24.68 -8.54 5.41
N ALA A 162 24.22 -8.78 6.63
CA ALA A 162 24.56 -7.97 7.78
C ALA A 162 26.00 -8.26 8.30
N ASN A 163 26.66 -9.25 7.73
CA ASN A 163 28.05 -9.61 8.08
C ASN A 163 29.09 -9.00 7.13
N SER A 164 28.70 -8.08 6.27
CA SER A 164 29.58 -7.37 5.33
C SER A 164 29.62 -5.88 5.64
N THR A 165 30.82 -5.31 5.74
CA THR A 165 31.04 -3.86 5.85
C THR A 165 31.24 -3.19 4.50
N VAL A 166 31.39 -3.97 3.44
CA VAL A 166 31.49 -3.46 2.07
C VAL A 166 30.10 -3.03 1.60
N ALA A 167 30.04 -1.92 0.88
CA ALA A 167 28.81 -1.49 0.25
C ALA A 167 28.29 -2.57 -0.72
N GLN A 168 27.11 -3.09 -0.45
CA GLN A 168 26.50 -4.12 -1.26
C GLN A 168 25.64 -3.47 -2.32
N THR A 169 25.85 -3.84 -3.58
CA THR A 169 25.08 -3.35 -4.71
C THR A 169 23.67 -3.94 -4.65
N VAL A 170 22.68 -3.09 -4.47
CA VAL A 170 21.25 -3.47 -4.47
C VAL A 170 20.63 -3.22 -5.83
N ASN A 171 20.82 -2.03 -6.41
CA ASN A 171 20.34 -1.62 -7.72
C ASN A 171 18.94 -2.13 -8.03
N THR A 172 17.96 -1.76 -7.20
CA THR A 172 16.59 -2.25 -7.35
C THR A 172 16.05 -2.02 -8.75
N ALA A 173 15.25 -2.96 -9.23
CA ALA A 173 14.52 -2.80 -10.48
C ALA A 173 13.65 -1.53 -10.45
N ALA A 174 13.38 -0.99 -11.62
CA ALA A 174 12.52 0.18 -11.77
C ALA A 174 11.10 -0.11 -11.28
N LEU A 175 10.49 0.86 -10.63
CA LEU A 175 9.10 0.77 -10.20
C LEU A 175 8.18 0.72 -11.42
N THR A 176 7.29 -0.26 -11.45
CA THR A 176 6.25 -0.37 -12.49
C THR A 176 4.97 0.34 -12.10
N ARG A 177 4.80 0.62 -10.80
CA ARG A 177 3.72 1.40 -10.21
C ARG A 177 4.33 2.53 -9.39
N TYR A 178 3.63 3.65 -9.26
CA TYR A 178 4.13 4.81 -8.52
C TYR A 178 5.54 5.22 -8.98
N THR A 179 5.73 5.25 -10.28
CA THR A 179 7.04 5.38 -10.96
C THR A 179 7.83 6.62 -10.57
N SER A 180 7.15 7.66 -10.08
CA SER A 180 7.81 8.83 -9.47
C SER A 180 8.47 8.51 -8.12
N GLY A 181 8.05 7.43 -7.44
CA GLY A 181 8.48 7.11 -6.08
C GLY A 181 7.83 7.94 -4.98
N ALA A 182 6.95 8.89 -5.32
CA ALA A 182 6.27 9.72 -4.32
C ALA A 182 5.40 8.85 -3.39
N GLY A 183 5.59 9.01 -2.08
CA GLY A 183 4.91 8.21 -1.06
C GLY A 183 5.36 6.74 -0.99
N VAL A 184 6.36 6.34 -1.75
CA VAL A 184 6.99 5.03 -1.64
C VAL A 184 8.00 5.06 -0.49
N LEU A 185 7.85 4.14 0.43
CA LEU A 185 8.72 3.96 1.58
C LEU A 185 9.60 2.73 1.42
N MET A 186 10.61 2.60 2.27
CA MET A 186 11.44 1.41 2.34
C MET A 186 11.52 0.86 3.75
N THR A 187 11.66 -0.45 3.86
CA THR A 187 11.91 -1.17 5.11
C THR A 187 12.81 -2.36 4.86
N ALA A 188 13.46 -2.85 5.90
CA ALA A 188 14.24 -4.07 5.83
C ALA A 188 13.67 -5.10 6.83
N ALA A 189 13.52 -6.35 6.39
CA ALA A 189 13.07 -7.45 7.24
C ALA A 189 14.21 -8.46 7.44
N VAL A 190 14.39 -8.89 8.66
CA VAL A 190 15.37 -9.92 9.01
C VAL A 190 14.93 -11.27 8.46
N THR A 191 15.75 -11.94 7.67
CA THR A 191 15.49 -13.27 7.13
C THR A 191 16.36 -14.36 7.75
N THR A 192 17.56 -13.97 8.18
CA THR A 192 18.41 -14.78 9.07
C THR A 192 18.74 -13.91 10.28
N ALA A 193 18.58 -14.47 11.48
CA ALA A 193 18.76 -13.74 12.72
C ALA A 193 20.08 -12.95 12.74
N LEU A 194 20.01 -11.70 13.20
CA LEU A 194 21.17 -10.84 13.26
C LEU A 194 22.08 -11.22 14.42
N GLY A 195 23.39 -11.07 14.25
CA GLY A 195 24.36 -11.18 15.32
C GLY A 195 24.23 -10.06 16.35
N ALA A 196 24.94 -10.21 17.48
CA ALA A 196 24.85 -9.30 18.62
C ALA A 196 25.67 -8.00 18.46
N THR A 197 26.59 -7.96 17.50
CA THR A 197 27.47 -6.79 17.30
C THR A 197 26.66 -5.57 16.87
N ALA A 198 26.84 -4.46 17.56
CA ALA A 198 26.20 -3.19 17.19
C ALA A 198 26.69 -2.72 15.83
N SER A 199 25.77 -2.29 14.98
CA SER A 199 26.09 -1.77 13.65
C SER A 199 25.03 -0.76 13.22
N ASN A 200 25.41 0.10 12.29
CA ASN A 200 24.49 1.00 11.59
C ASN A 200 24.35 0.58 10.13
N LEU A 201 23.16 0.67 9.60
CA LEU A 201 22.88 0.50 8.18
C LEU A 201 22.77 1.88 7.52
N THR A 202 23.43 2.06 6.41
CA THR A 202 23.28 3.22 5.51
C THR A 202 22.80 2.72 4.15
N ILE A 203 21.74 3.31 3.62
CA ILE A 203 21.20 2.99 2.31
C ILE A 203 21.36 4.20 1.39
N THR A 204 21.89 3.97 0.20
CA THR A 204 21.95 4.98 -0.86
C THR A 204 20.79 4.73 -1.83
N TYR A 205 20.05 5.79 -2.14
CA TYR A 205 18.84 5.69 -2.95
C TYR A 205 18.66 6.90 -3.89
N THR A 206 17.72 6.77 -4.81
CA THR A 206 17.18 7.87 -5.61
C THR A 206 15.82 8.25 -5.03
N ASN A 207 15.64 9.54 -4.71
CA ASN A 207 14.38 10.04 -4.17
C ASN A 207 13.29 10.22 -5.23
N SER A 208 12.10 10.62 -4.81
CA SER A 208 10.96 10.87 -5.69
C SER A 208 11.21 11.95 -6.75
N ASP A 209 12.07 12.93 -6.44
CA ASP A 209 12.42 14.00 -7.38
C ASP A 209 13.44 13.57 -8.45
N GLY A 210 13.91 12.31 -8.36
CA GLY A 210 14.90 11.76 -9.28
C GLY A 210 16.34 12.07 -8.92
N THR A 211 16.60 12.67 -7.74
CA THR A 211 17.96 12.93 -7.26
C THR A 211 18.57 11.63 -6.75
N ALA A 212 19.60 11.17 -7.42
CA ALA A 212 20.37 9.99 -7.04
C ALA A 212 21.41 10.31 -5.95
N GLY A 213 21.93 9.26 -5.29
CA GLY A 213 22.97 9.41 -4.27
C GLY A 213 22.48 9.98 -2.94
N ARG A 214 21.17 10.01 -2.71
CA ARG A 214 20.61 10.33 -1.39
C ARG A 214 20.94 9.22 -0.41
N THR A 215 21.12 9.56 0.87
CA THR A 215 21.45 8.57 1.90
C THR A 215 20.52 8.69 3.09
N THR A 216 20.20 7.56 3.71
CA THR A 216 19.36 7.51 4.92
C THR A 216 20.05 8.03 6.18
N GLY A 217 21.34 8.37 6.09
CA GLY A 217 22.17 8.50 7.29
C GLY A 217 22.44 7.14 7.95
N ALA A 218 23.03 7.17 9.14
CA ALA A 218 23.36 5.97 9.91
C ALA A 218 22.12 5.50 10.71
N ILE A 219 21.59 4.34 10.37
CA ILE A 219 20.41 3.75 11.01
C ILE A 219 20.88 2.68 11.98
N ALA A 220 20.68 2.89 13.29
CA ALA A 220 21.06 1.92 14.30
C ALA A 220 20.28 0.59 14.13
N MET A 221 21.01 -0.50 13.95
CA MET A 221 20.46 -1.83 13.82
C MET A 221 20.29 -2.48 15.19
N THR A 222 19.18 -3.17 15.38
CA THR A 222 18.99 -3.94 16.60
C THR A 222 19.77 -5.25 16.53
N GLY A 223 20.77 -5.40 17.39
CA GLY A 223 21.52 -6.66 17.53
C GLY A 223 20.59 -7.81 17.99
N SER A 224 20.95 -9.04 17.63
CA SER A 224 20.19 -10.27 17.95
C SER A 224 18.73 -10.22 17.49
N ALA A 225 18.42 -9.44 16.45
CA ALA A 225 17.06 -9.34 15.94
C ALA A 225 16.60 -10.66 15.32
N ALA A 226 15.43 -11.12 15.75
CA ALA A 226 14.82 -12.35 15.26
C ALA A 226 14.32 -12.23 13.82
N VAL A 227 14.11 -13.36 13.18
CA VAL A 227 13.53 -13.46 11.84
C VAL A 227 12.16 -12.75 11.76
N ASN A 228 11.88 -12.14 10.62
CA ASN A 228 10.70 -11.35 10.30
C ASN A 228 10.61 -9.98 11.00
N ARG A 229 11.49 -9.64 11.94
CA ARG A 229 11.54 -8.33 12.54
C ARG A 229 11.93 -7.28 11.50
N LEU A 230 11.18 -6.16 11.47
CA LEU A 230 11.54 -5.02 10.63
C LEU A 230 12.65 -4.19 11.28
N GLN A 231 13.46 -3.56 10.44
CA GLN A 231 14.54 -2.68 10.84
C GLN A 231 14.36 -1.26 10.25
N PRO A 232 14.64 -0.23 11.01
CA PRO A 232 15.05 -0.19 12.42
C PRO A 232 13.91 -0.64 13.34
N GLY A 233 14.22 -1.43 14.35
CA GLY A 233 13.22 -2.10 15.18
C GLY A 233 12.36 -1.19 16.07
N ALA A 234 12.78 0.02 16.32
CA ALA A 234 12.04 0.99 17.12
C ALA A 234 11.59 2.18 16.25
N GLY A 235 10.32 2.54 16.33
CA GLY A 235 9.82 3.76 15.71
C GLY A 235 9.05 3.63 14.42
N GLY A 236 8.81 2.43 13.92
CA GLY A 236 7.91 2.25 12.77
C GLY A 236 8.42 1.25 11.73
N PRO A 237 7.58 0.93 10.75
CA PRO A 237 7.91 -0.05 9.72
C PRO A 237 8.72 0.57 8.57
N MET A 238 9.19 1.79 8.71
CA MET A 238 9.92 2.49 7.65
C MET A 238 11.33 2.89 8.06
N ILE A 239 12.23 2.83 7.11
CA ILE A 239 13.57 3.40 7.20
C ILE A 239 13.46 4.91 6.95
N PRO A 240 13.96 5.78 7.85
CA PRO A 240 13.92 7.22 7.66
C PRO A 240 14.68 7.64 6.39
N LEU A 241 14.05 8.49 5.59
CA LEU A 241 14.67 9.10 4.43
C LEU A 241 15.50 10.33 4.85
N GLN A 242 16.35 10.80 3.96
CA GLN A 242 17.02 12.08 4.14
C GLN A 242 15.98 13.21 4.24
N ASN A 243 16.27 14.19 5.08
CA ASN A 243 15.34 15.30 5.29
C ASN A 243 14.97 15.98 3.95
N GLY A 244 13.67 16.23 3.77
CA GLY A 244 13.09 16.83 2.58
C GLY A 244 12.67 15.82 1.50
N ASP A 245 13.03 14.54 1.60
CA ASP A 245 12.60 13.53 0.63
C ASP A 245 11.19 13.01 0.93
N ALA A 246 10.35 12.94 -0.11
CA ALA A 246 8.96 12.52 -0.03
C ALA A 246 8.74 11.03 -0.44
N GLY A 247 9.80 10.33 -0.84
CA GLY A 247 9.72 8.93 -1.22
C GLY A 247 10.94 8.42 -1.98
N VAL A 248 10.91 7.13 -2.30
CA VAL A 248 12.01 6.38 -2.91
C VAL A 248 11.62 5.88 -4.30
N ARG A 249 12.46 6.19 -5.29
CA ARG A 249 12.31 5.68 -6.66
C ARG A 249 13.10 4.39 -6.89
N SER A 250 14.31 4.29 -6.32
CA SER A 250 15.17 3.12 -6.41
C SER A 250 16.23 3.13 -5.31
N VAL A 251 16.77 1.96 -4.98
CA VAL A 251 17.90 1.81 -4.03
C VAL A 251 19.12 1.34 -4.80
N GLN A 252 20.26 1.98 -4.54
CA GLN A 252 21.55 1.64 -5.18
C GLN A 252 22.38 0.71 -4.32
N THR A 253 22.64 1.09 -3.05
CA THR A 253 23.51 0.30 -2.17
C THR A 253 22.97 0.23 -0.75
N ALA A 254 23.41 -0.81 -0.04
CA ALA A 254 23.25 -0.97 1.41
C ALA A 254 24.60 -1.29 2.04
N GLN A 255 24.97 -0.60 3.13
CA GLN A 255 26.27 -0.75 3.78
C GLN A 255 26.10 -0.76 5.29
N PHE A 256 26.76 -1.71 5.95
CA PHE A 256 26.85 -1.77 7.40
C PHE A 256 28.16 -1.15 7.89
N SER A 257 28.11 -0.43 9.01
CA SER A 257 29.29 0.20 9.62
C SER A 257 30.21 -0.82 10.28
N ALA A 258 29.67 -1.95 10.74
CA ALA A 258 30.39 -3.07 11.33
C ALA A 258 29.71 -4.40 10.96
N ALA A 259 30.47 -5.46 10.84
CA ALA A 259 29.92 -6.81 10.66
C ALA A 259 29.18 -7.25 11.93
N MET A 260 27.92 -7.66 11.80
CA MET A 260 27.11 -8.05 12.95
C MET A 260 27.40 -9.48 13.47
N GLY A 261 28.31 -10.20 12.80
CA GLY A 261 28.64 -11.58 13.11
C GLY A 261 27.75 -12.61 12.44
N ALA A 262 26.50 -12.27 12.14
CA ALA A 262 25.54 -13.07 11.40
C ALA A 262 24.38 -12.16 10.86
N GLY A 263 23.59 -12.72 9.98
CA GLY A 263 22.33 -12.13 9.58
C GLY A 263 22.20 -11.77 8.11
N VAL A 264 20.97 -11.85 7.65
CA VAL A 264 20.58 -11.47 6.28
C VAL A 264 19.28 -10.69 6.36
N LEU A 265 19.14 -9.70 5.49
CA LEU A 265 17.95 -8.87 5.36
C LEU A 265 17.37 -8.97 3.94
N ASP A 266 16.05 -8.83 3.87
CA ASP A 266 15.36 -8.42 2.65
C ASP A 266 15.00 -6.94 2.76
N LEU A 267 15.14 -6.21 1.66
CA LEU A 267 14.70 -4.84 1.50
C LEU A 267 13.38 -4.82 0.72
N TYR A 268 12.41 -4.07 1.21
CA TYR A 268 11.14 -3.85 0.54
C TYR A 268 10.95 -2.36 0.23
N LEU A 269 10.62 -2.07 -1.04
CA LEU A 269 9.99 -0.81 -1.42
C LEU A 269 8.49 -1.03 -1.43
N TYR A 270 7.75 -0.20 -0.72
CA TYR A 270 6.32 -0.39 -0.54
C TYR A 270 5.58 0.94 -0.43
N ARG A 271 4.28 0.91 -0.71
CA ARG A 271 3.38 2.02 -0.44
C ARG A 271 2.39 1.62 0.65
N PRO A 272 2.31 2.34 1.77
CA PRO A 272 1.26 2.13 2.76
C PRO A 272 -0.11 2.41 2.14
N LEU A 273 -1.09 1.56 2.42
CA LEU A 273 -2.46 1.72 1.95
C LEU A 273 -3.39 2.06 3.11
N VAL A 274 -3.37 1.23 4.14
CA VAL A 274 -4.24 1.40 5.30
C VAL A 274 -3.59 0.81 6.54
N MET A 275 -3.82 1.44 7.68
CA MET A 275 -3.41 0.94 9.00
C MET A 275 -4.63 0.87 9.90
N ILE A 276 -4.76 -0.24 10.64
CA ILE A 276 -5.80 -0.45 11.63
C ILE A 276 -5.18 -0.89 12.97
N PRO A 277 -5.65 -0.35 14.09
CA PRO A 277 -5.29 -0.85 15.41
C PRO A 277 -6.04 -2.17 15.69
N THR A 278 -5.44 -3.06 16.45
CA THR A 278 -6.10 -4.27 16.97
C THR A 278 -6.36 -4.07 18.46
N VAL A 279 -7.57 -3.68 18.80
CA VAL A 279 -7.91 -3.21 20.17
C VAL A 279 -8.53 -4.30 21.06
N ALA A 280 -8.98 -5.41 20.48
CA ALA A 280 -9.59 -6.50 21.22
C ALA A 280 -9.31 -7.87 20.57
N ALA A 281 -9.13 -8.89 21.40
CA ALA A 281 -9.01 -10.26 20.93
C ALA A 281 -10.34 -10.79 20.42
N ASN A 282 -10.29 -11.70 19.44
CA ASN A 282 -11.45 -12.35 18.82
C ASN A 282 -12.50 -11.36 18.28
N THR A 283 -12.10 -10.11 18.07
CA THR A 283 -12.93 -9.07 17.48
C THR A 283 -12.44 -8.77 16.08
N PHE A 284 -13.38 -8.73 15.15
CA PHE A 284 -13.08 -8.30 13.79
C PHE A 284 -13.10 -6.78 13.76
N ILE A 285 -11.98 -6.19 13.35
CA ILE A 285 -11.83 -4.74 13.22
C ILE A 285 -11.60 -4.45 11.75
N GLU A 286 -12.38 -3.55 11.21
CA GLU A 286 -12.29 -3.15 9.82
C GLU A 286 -12.17 -1.64 9.67
N ARG A 287 -11.54 -1.24 8.60
CA ARG A 287 -11.58 0.12 8.08
C ARG A 287 -12.27 0.09 6.73
N ASP A 288 -13.40 0.78 6.66
CA ASP A 288 -14.16 1.00 5.45
C ASP A 288 -13.73 2.33 4.84
N SER A 289 -13.19 2.27 3.63
CA SER A 289 -12.78 3.45 2.87
C SER A 289 -13.92 4.04 2.05
N THR A 290 -15.08 3.39 1.99
CA THR A 290 -16.24 3.89 1.24
C THR A 290 -16.87 5.12 1.87
N VAL A 291 -16.60 5.39 3.15
CA VAL A 291 -17.05 6.60 3.85
C VAL A 291 -16.42 7.87 3.28
N GLN A 292 -15.23 7.74 2.68
CA GLN A 292 -14.52 8.83 2.02
C GLN A 292 -14.08 8.35 0.64
N ILE A 293 -14.97 8.43 -0.34
CA ILE A 293 -14.70 7.95 -1.70
C ILE A 293 -13.48 8.65 -2.32
N ASP A 294 -13.29 9.92 -2.05
CA ASP A 294 -12.11 10.68 -2.51
C ASP A 294 -10.78 10.15 -1.94
N GLY A 295 -10.85 9.36 -0.87
CA GLY A 295 -9.70 8.73 -0.21
C GLY A 295 -9.58 7.23 -0.50
N LEU A 296 -10.32 6.68 -1.46
CA LEU A 296 -10.14 5.28 -1.85
C LEU A 296 -8.70 5.05 -2.33
N SER A 297 -8.06 4.06 -1.73
CA SER A 297 -6.74 3.65 -2.18
C SER A 297 -6.84 2.95 -3.52
N GLU A 298 -6.39 3.63 -4.57
CA GLU A 298 -6.24 3.02 -5.88
C GLU A 298 -5.10 2.00 -5.82
N LEU A 299 -5.42 0.73 -6.05
CA LEU A 299 -4.42 -0.32 -6.05
C LEU A 299 -3.62 -0.32 -7.33
N VAL A 300 -4.23 -0.07 -8.47
CA VAL A 300 -3.55 0.28 -9.76
C VAL A 300 -4.52 0.45 -10.91
N THR A 301 -4.14 1.25 -11.91
CA THR A 301 -4.68 1.26 -13.26
C THR A 301 -3.86 0.36 -14.19
N GLY A 302 -4.49 -0.41 -15.05
CA GLY A 302 -3.86 -1.03 -16.20
C GLY A 302 -3.80 -2.55 -16.22
N THR A 303 -2.74 -3.08 -16.82
CA THR A 303 -2.58 -4.51 -17.13
C THR A 303 -2.20 -5.34 -15.90
N ASP A 304 -2.35 -6.66 -15.99
CA ASP A 304 -2.01 -7.64 -14.95
C ASP A 304 -0.68 -7.44 -14.24
N SER A 305 0.33 -6.95 -14.96
CA SER A 305 1.66 -6.72 -14.42
C SER A 305 1.73 -5.54 -13.44
N GLN A 306 0.67 -4.73 -13.36
CA GLN A 306 0.65 -3.51 -12.58
C GLN A 306 -0.21 -3.59 -11.32
N ILE A 307 -1.01 -4.65 -11.13
CA ILE A 307 -1.80 -4.83 -9.91
C ILE A 307 -0.90 -5.20 -8.74
N GLY A 308 -1.12 -4.55 -7.61
CA GLY A 308 -0.24 -4.58 -6.45
C GLY A 308 -0.02 -5.95 -5.82
N CYS A 309 1.17 -6.17 -5.31
CA CYS A 309 1.47 -7.24 -4.39
C CYS A 309 1.07 -6.78 -2.98
N LEU A 310 -0.14 -7.10 -2.56
CA LEU A 310 -0.59 -6.72 -1.22
C LEU A 310 0.09 -7.58 -0.16
N GLY A 311 0.66 -6.93 0.82
CA GLY A 311 1.32 -7.55 1.96
C GLY A 311 1.03 -6.83 3.26
N CYS A 312 1.29 -7.48 4.38
CA CYS A 312 1.01 -6.94 5.70
C CYS A 312 2.26 -6.82 6.55
N PHE A 313 2.32 -5.73 7.31
CA PHE A 313 3.24 -5.56 8.43
C PHE A 313 2.44 -5.43 9.72
N ALA A 314 2.93 -6.01 10.80
CA ALA A 314 2.24 -6.02 12.07
C ALA A 314 3.11 -5.45 13.18
N LEU A 315 2.53 -4.56 13.98
CA LEU A 315 3.09 -4.12 15.26
C LEU A 315 2.68 -5.12 16.34
N THR A 316 3.65 -5.73 17.01
CA THR A 316 3.36 -6.71 18.04
C THR A 316 3.04 -6.08 19.38
N GLY A 317 2.08 -6.66 20.10
CA GLY A 317 1.73 -6.29 21.47
C GLY A 317 2.45 -7.14 22.52
N GLY A 318 3.11 -8.25 22.13
CA GLY A 318 3.75 -9.19 23.06
C GLY A 318 4.49 -10.33 22.38
N THR A 319 4.84 -11.37 23.14
CA THR A 319 5.75 -12.44 22.75
C THR A 319 5.07 -13.69 22.18
N ALA A 320 3.74 -13.74 22.13
CA ALA A 320 3.03 -14.94 21.69
C ALA A 320 3.05 -15.09 20.16
N THR A 321 3.32 -16.31 19.69
CA THR A 321 3.02 -16.68 18.30
C THR A 321 1.51 -16.62 18.10
N THR A 322 1.08 -15.90 17.10
CA THR A 322 -0.35 -15.65 16.87
C THR A 322 -0.69 -15.79 15.39
N THR A 323 -1.80 -16.43 15.11
CA THR A 323 -2.40 -16.46 13.78
C THR A 323 -3.42 -15.34 13.69
N LEU A 324 -3.37 -14.59 12.60
CA LEU A 324 -4.37 -13.60 12.27
C LEU A 324 -5.16 -14.04 11.05
N THR A 325 -6.41 -13.66 11.03
CA THR A 325 -7.26 -13.79 9.86
C THR A 325 -7.66 -12.40 9.43
N GLY A 326 -7.58 -12.15 8.14
CA GLY A 326 -8.02 -10.88 7.60
C GLY A 326 -8.75 -11.03 6.30
N PHE A 327 -9.43 -9.97 5.89
CA PHE A 327 -10.01 -9.88 4.57
C PHE A 327 -9.77 -8.50 3.98
N LEU A 328 -9.86 -8.45 2.68
CA LEU A 328 -9.92 -7.20 1.95
C LEU A 328 -11.03 -7.31 0.89
N ARG A 329 -11.72 -6.19 0.69
CA ARG A 329 -12.69 -6.00 -0.37
C ARG A 329 -12.15 -5.01 -1.36
N THR A 330 -12.18 -5.38 -2.63
CA THR A 330 -11.77 -4.52 -3.73
C THR A 330 -12.86 -4.44 -4.78
N CYS A 331 -12.85 -3.37 -5.55
CA CYS A 331 -13.69 -3.26 -6.73
C CYS A 331 -12.90 -2.74 -7.93
N ASN A 332 -13.37 -3.09 -9.11
CA ASN A 332 -12.91 -2.51 -10.37
C ASN A 332 -13.91 -1.45 -10.79
N GLY A 333 -13.39 -0.28 -11.16
CA GLY A 333 -14.19 0.84 -11.60
C GLY A 333 -13.67 1.48 -12.85
#